data_1c7266f23701ab5be6028ab500bb7427
#
_entry.id   1c7266f23701ab5be6028ab500bb7427
#
_cell.length_a   1.000
_cell.length_b   1.000
_cell.length_c   1.000
_cell.angle_alpha   90.00
_cell.angle_beta   90.00
_cell.angle_gamma   90.00
#
_symmetry.space_group_name_H-M   'P 1'
#
loop_
_entity.id
_entity.type
_entity.pdbx_description
1 polymer ?
#
loop_
_entity_poly.entity_id
_entity_poly.type
_entity_poly.pdbx_seq_one_letter_code
_entity_poly.pdbx_strand_id
1 'polypeptide(L)'
;VAEDVAVEKIGLLRDLYRTLVLHAVVAHFPNGLLPAALLFLFLSLVTATPCLEAAAFYMTALVVVCLPLSLVSGIRDWRRRYGGVKAPIFYKKIALGSSLLVFGAAAVWLRATDPALISEGGALRVLYLGLLGAMMACAVLLGHYGAKLVFQWPKHRS
;
A
#
# COMPACT_ATOMS: atom_id res chain seq x y z
N VAL A 1 32.05 -0.29 -29.27
CA VAL A 1 31.96 -1.02 -27.97
C VAL A 1 31.31 -0.16 -26.89
N ALA A 2 31.77 1.09 -26.63
CA ALA A 2 31.13 1.96 -25.61
C ALA A 2 29.74 2.47 -26.05
N GLU A 3 29.56 2.73 -27.32
CA GLU A 3 28.30 3.20 -27.92
C GLU A 3 27.25 2.09 -27.97
N ASP A 4 27.65 0.87 -28.26
CA ASP A 4 26.78 -0.32 -28.24
C ASP A 4 26.26 -0.63 -26.84
N VAL A 5 27.14 -0.52 -25.83
CA VAL A 5 26.76 -0.70 -24.40
C VAL A 5 25.81 0.39 -23.93
N ALA A 6 25.96 1.63 -24.41
CA ALA A 6 25.06 2.72 -24.07
C ALA A 6 23.66 2.52 -24.70
N VAL A 7 23.61 2.08 -25.96
CA VAL A 7 22.35 1.79 -26.68
C VAL A 7 21.63 0.61 -26.04
N GLU A 8 22.35 -0.43 -25.64
CA GLU A 8 21.79 -1.60 -24.93
C GLU A 8 21.23 -1.21 -23.56
N LYS A 9 21.94 -0.40 -22.78
CA LYS A 9 21.45 0.13 -21.49
C LYS A 9 20.21 1.00 -21.64
N ILE A 10 20.14 1.83 -22.67
CA ILE A 10 18.97 2.67 -22.98
C ILE A 10 17.79 1.78 -23.39
N GLY A 11 18.04 0.73 -24.19
CA GLY A 11 17.07 -0.28 -24.56
C GLY A 11 16.50 -1.01 -23.33
N LEU A 12 17.36 -1.47 -22.44
CA LEU A 12 16.99 -2.15 -21.21
C LEU A 12 16.18 -1.25 -20.26
N LEU A 13 16.61 -0.01 -20.07
CA LEU A 13 15.88 0.98 -19.28
C LEU A 13 14.51 1.30 -19.87
N ARG A 14 14.41 1.39 -21.18
CA ARG A 14 13.16 1.62 -21.90
C ARG A 14 12.21 0.44 -21.81
N ASP A 15 12.72 -0.77 -21.87
CA ASP A 15 11.96 -2.01 -21.69
C ASP A 15 11.54 -2.21 -20.24
N LEU A 16 12.41 -1.94 -19.28
CA LEU A 16 12.08 -1.88 -17.85
C LEU A 16 10.99 -0.84 -17.59
N TYR A 17 11.07 0.35 -18.17
CA TYR A 17 10.06 1.39 -18.01
C TYR A 17 8.71 1.04 -18.69
N ARG A 18 8.74 0.30 -19.80
CA ARG A 18 7.54 -0.19 -20.50
C ARG A 18 6.90 -1.39 -19.83
N THR A 19 7.72 -2.33 -19.32
CA THR A 19 7.29 -3.59 -18.69
C THR A 19 7.08 -3.46 -17.20
N LEU A 20 7.80 -2.57 -16.51
CA LEU A 20 7.60 -2.24 -15.11
C LEU A 20 6.23 -1.59 -14.96
N VAL A 21 5.29 -2.41 -14.52
CA VAL A 21 4.01 -1.94 -14.04
C VAL A 21 4.28 -1.21 -12.73
N LEU A 22 4.64 0.07 -12.82
CA LEU A 22 5.02 0.89 -11.67
C LEU A 22 4.02 0.71 -10.51
N HIS A 23 2.74 0.63 -10.85
CA HIS A 23 1.70 0.37 -9.87
C HIS A 23 1.88 -0.98 -9.16
N ALA A 24 2.20 -2.05 -9.89
CA ALA A 24 2.39 -3.37 -9.29
C ALA A 24 3.56 -3.36 -8.31
N VAL A 25 4.70 -2.78 -8.70
CA VAL A 25 5.88 -2.67 -7.83
C VAL A 25 5.57 -1.86 -6.57
N VAL A 26 5.00 -0.65 -6.73
CA VAL A 26 4.71 0.23 -5.60
C VAL A 26 3.64 -0.35 -4.68
N ALA A 27 2.65 -1.08 -5.21
CA ALA A 27 1.61 -1.72 -4.41
C ALA A 27 2.12 -2.89 -3.55
N HIS A 28 3.27 -3.49 -3.88
CA HIS A 28 3.86 -4.55 -3.05
C HIS A 28 4.34 -4.03 -1.69
N PHE A 29 4.79 -2.77 -1.61
CA PHE A 29 5.21 -2.18 -0.34
C PHE A 29 4.10 -2.15 0.71
N PRO A 30 2.94 -1.50 0.50
CA PRO A 30 1.86 -1.53 1.48
C PRO A 30 1.32 -2.94 1.73
N ASN A 31 1.25 -3.79 0.70
CA ASN A 31 0.75 -5.14 0.84
C ASN A 31 1.68 -6.07 1.67
N GLY A 32 2.97 -5.84 1.65
CA GLY A 32 3.94 -6.59 2.46
C GLY A 32 4.19 -5.99 3.84
N LEU A 33 4.39 -4.66 3.90
CA LEU A 33 4.75 -3.97 5.12
C LEU A 33 3.60 -3.88 6.14
N LEU A 34 2.36 -3.71 5.68
CA LEU A 34 1.23 -3.57 6.59
C LEU A 34 0.95 -4.85 7.41
N PRO A 35 0.89 -6.06 6.81
CA PRO A 35 0.79 -7.30 7.59
C PRO A 35 1.98 -7.50 8.54
N ALA A 36 3.21 -7.17 8.11
CA ALA A 36 4.39 -7.25 8.94
C ALA A 36 4.33 -6.27 10.13
N ALA A 37 3.88 -5.03 9.90
CA ALA A 37 3.66 -4.04 10.96
C ALA A 37 2.65 -4.53 12.00
N LEU A 38 1.54 -5.11 11.56
CA LEU A 38 0.53 -5.68 12.47
C LEU A 38 1.06 -6.87 13.25
N LEU A 39 1.85 -7.74 12.62
CA LEU A 39 2.51 -8.85 13.30
C LEU A 39 3.47 -8.35 14.38
N PHE A 40 4.31 -7.36 14.07
CA PHE A 40 5.27 -6.80 15.03
C PHE A 40 4.56 -6.08 16.18
N LEU A 41 3.47 -5.37 15.88
CA LEU A 41 2.66 -4.75 16.92
C LEU A 41 2.03 -5.82 17.83
N PHE A 42 1.46 -6.88 17.26
CA PHE A 42 0.91 -8.00 18.02
C PHE A 42 1.98 -8.66 18.91
N LEU A 43 3.15 -8.94 18.36
CA LEU A 43 4.27 -9.50 19.12
C LEU A 43 4.71 -8.55 20.24
N SER A 44 4.77 -7.25 19.98
CA SER A 44 5.10 -6.25 21.01
C SER A 44 4.08 -6.27 22.17
N LEU A 45 2.80 -6.39 21.85
CA LEU A 45 1.73 -6.46 22.88
C LEU A 45 1.82 -7.72 23.74
N VAL A 46 2.26 -8.84 23.15
CA VAL A 46 2.39 -10.13 23.85
C VAL A 46 3.69 -10.21 24.65
N THR A 47 4.79 -9.71 24.07
CA THR A 47 6.13 -9.85 24.67
C THR A 47 6.57 -8.62 25.49
N ALA A 48 5.75 -7.57 25.50
CA ALA A 48 6.08 -6.26 26.07
C ALA A 48 7.42 -5.70 25.59
N THR A 49 7.76 -5.91 24.30
CA THR A 49 9.02 -5.52 23.70
C THR A 49 8.89 -4.21 22.91
N PRO A 50 9.37 -3.05 23.42
CA PRO A 50 9.13 -1.74 22.81
C PRO A 50 9.73 -1.58 21.41
N CYS A 51 10.85 -2.25 21.12
CA CYS A 51 11.48 -2.15 19.80
C CYS A 51 10.61 -2.71 18.67
N LEU A 52 9.77 -3.73 18.95
CA LEU A 52 8.83 -4.27 17.98
C LEU A 52 7.68 -3.28 17.67
N GLU A 53 7.25 -2.55 18.69
CA GLU A 53 6.25 -1.48 18.53
C GLU A 53 6.80 -0.33 17.68
N ALA A 54 8.03 0.10 17.96
CA ALA A 54 8.69 1.12 17.16
C ALA A 54 8.87 0.68 15.69
N ALA A 55 9.26 -0.58 15.47
CA ALA A 55 9.35 -1.15 14.13
C ALA A 55 7.98 -1.15 13.41
N ALA A 56 6.90 -1.54 14.10
CA ALA A 56 5.54 -1.50 13.56
C ALA A 56 5.12 -0.08 13.17
N PHE A 57 5.44 0.91 13.99
CA PHE A 57 5.18 2.32 13.70
C PHE A 57 5.92 2.79 12.44
N TYR A 58 7.23 2.53 12.32
CA TYR A 58 8.01 2.94 11.15
C TYR A 58 7.55 2.23 9.87
N MET A 59 7.20 0.95 9.93
CA MET A 59 6.61 0.23 8.80
C MET A 59 5.28 0.87 8.37
N THR A 60 4.41 1.21 9.32
CA THR A 60 3.14 1.87 9.04
C THR A 60 3.36 3.26 8.43
N ALA A 61 4.30 4.04 8.95
CA ALA A 61 4.66 5.33 8.39
C ALA A 61 5.18 5.22 6.94
N LEU A 62 6.02 4.22 6.66
CA LEU A 62 6.52 3.96 5.31
C LEU A 62 5.38 3.54 4.36
N VAL A 63 4.44 2.74 4.82
CA VAL A 63 3.20 2.42 4.06
C VAL A 63 2.47 3.71 3.68
N VAL A 64 2.23 4.60 4.65
CA VAL A 64 1.51 5.87 4.41
C VAL A 64 2.24 6.75 3.40
N VAL A 65 3.56 6.83 3.45
CA VAL A 65 4.38 7.58 2.48
C VAL A 65 4.29 6.97 1.07
N CYS A 66 4.21 5.65 0.96
CA CYS A 66 4.11 4.96 -0.35
C CYS A 66 2.69 4.99 -0.95
N LEU A 67 1.64 5.15 -0.14
CA LEU A 67 0.26 5.11 -0.60
C LEU A 67 -0.11 6.16 -1.67
N PRO A 68 0.27 7.44 -1.57
CA PRO A 68 -0.01 8.42 -2.62
C PRO A 68 0.55 8.01 -3.99
N LEU A 69 1.78 7.48 -4.01
CA LEU A 69 2.40 6.99 -5.24
C LEU A 69 1.66 5.77 -5.80
N SER A 70 1.22 4.85 -4.93
CA SER A 70 0.40 3.71 -5.32
C SER A 70 -0.95 4.13 -5.88
N LEU A 71 -1.62 5.12 -5.29
CA LEU A 71 -2.89 5.66 -5.78
C LEU A 71 -2.74 6.34 -7.14
N VAL A 72 -1.75 7.23 -7.28
CA VAL A 72 -1.50 7.94 -8.54
C VAL A 72 -1.15 6.97 -9.67
N SER A 73 -0.26 6.01 -9.39
CA SER A 73 0.11 4.98 -10.37
C SER A 73 -1.08 4.09 -10.76
N GLY A 74 -1.93 3.73 -9.81
CA GLY A 74 -3.15 2.96 -10.06
C GLY A 74 -4.17 3.71 -10.92
N ILE A 75 -4.38 5.01 -10.68
CA ILE A 75 -5.24 5.86 -11.51
C ILE A 75 -4.66 6.01 -12.93
N ARG A 76 -3.34 6.16 -13.04
CA ARG A 76 -2.65 6.22 -14.34
C ARG A 76 -2.84 4.92 -15.13
N ASP A 77 -2.69 3.76 -14.48
CA ASP A 77 -2.90 2.45 -15.10
C ASP A 77 -4.36 2.25 -15.53
N TRP A 78 -5.33 2.66 -14.72
CA TRP A 78 -6.73 2.66 -15.08
C TRP A 78 -6.98 3.46 -16.38
N ARG A 79 -6.43 4.68 -16.48
CA ARG A 79 -6.60 5.50 -17.67
C ARG A 79 -5.89 4.93 -18.90
N ARG A 80 -4.68 4.39 -18.75
CA ARG A 80 -3.85 3.92 -19.87
C ARG A 80 -4.18 2.50 -20.33
N ARG A 81 -4.38 1.58 -19.41
CA ARG A 81 -4.59 0.15 -19.72
C ARG A 81 -6.04 -0.23 -19.91
N TYR A 82 -6.93 0.44 -19.20
CA TYR A 82 -8.36 0.15 -19.22
C TYR A 82 -9.17 1.26 -19.89
N GLY A 83 -8.52 2.21 -20.59
CA GLY A 83 -9.18 3.29 -21.32
C GLY A 83 -10.05 4.20 -20.46
N GLY A 84 -9.87 4.22 -19.14
CA GLY A 84 -10.70 5.00 -18.23
C GLY A 84 -12.14 4.50 -18.10
N VAL A 85 -12.41 3.22 -18.40
CA VAL A 85 -13.75 2.62 -18.34
C VAL A 85 -14.40 2.86 -16.98
N LYS A 86 -15.65 3.36 -17.00
CA LYS A 86 -16.43 3.68 -15.79
C LYS A 86 -17.05 2.41 -15.18
N ALA A 87 -16.22 1.43 -14.78
CA ALA A 87 -16.69 0.23 -14.09
C ALA A 87 -16.63 0.42 -12.56
N PRO A 88 -17.63 -0.09 -11.80
CA PRO A 88 -17.72 0.08 -10.34
C PRO A 88 -16.48 -0.38 -9.58
N ILE A 89 -15.74 -1.36 -10.13
CA ILE A 89 -14.54 -1.91 -9.51
C ILE A 89 -13.42 -0.86 -9.36
N PHE A 90 -13.26 0.06 -10.32
CA PHE A 90 -12.25 1.11 -10.23
C PHE A 90 -12.59 2.14 -9.16
N TYR A 91 -13.86 2.54 -9.07
CA TYR A 91 -14.32 3.47 -8.02
C TYR A 91 -14.15 2.86 -6.61
N LYS A 92 -14.50 1.56 -6.45
CA LYS A 92 -14.28 0.84 -5.19
C LYS A 92 -12.80 0.80 -4.81
N LYS A 93 -11.91 0.54 -5.76
CA LYS A 93 -10.45 0.55 -5.52
C LYS A 93 -9.92 1.93 -5.13
N ILE A 94 -10.37 2.98 -5.80
CA ILE A 94 -9.98 4.35 -5.45
C ILE A 94 -10.49 4.70 -4.05
N ALA A 95 -11.74 4.43 -3.74
CA ALA A 95 -12.32 4.69 -2.41
C ALA A 95 -11.55 3.93 -1.31
N LEU A 96 -11.32 2.63 -1.49
CA LEU A 96 -10.57 1.82 -0.52
C LEU A 96 -9.12 2.30 -0.35
N GLY A 97 -8.44 2.66 -1.44
CA GLY A 97 -7.08 3.20 -1.39
C GLY A 97 -7.01 4.54 -0.68
N SER A 98 -8.00 5.43 -0.91
CA SER A 98 -8.12 6.70 -0.21
C SER A 98 -8.44 6.52 1.27
N SER A 99 -9.34 5.58 1.60
CA SER A 99 -9.64 5.24 3.00
C SER A 99 -8.42 4.67 3.72
N LEU A 100 -7.66 3.79 3.06
CA LEU A 100 -6.41 3.25 3.58
C LEU A 100 -5.41 4.36 3.91
N LEU A 101 -5.27 5.36 3.03
CA LEU A 101 -4.41 6.53 3.26
C LEU A 101 -4.89 7.37 4.44
N VAL A 102 -6.18 7.66 4.53
CA VAL A 102 -6.76 8.46 5.63
C VAL A 102 -6.59 7.76 6.98
N PHE A 103 -6.92 6.47 7.06
CA PHE A 103 -6.75 5.69 8.29
C PHE A 103 -5.28 5.58 8.69
N GLY A 104 -4.39 5.38 7.70
CA GLY A 104 -2.96 5.31 7.96
C GLY A 104 -2.38 6.64 8.43
N ALA A 105 -2.75 7.75 7.79
CA ALA A 105 -2.33 9.07 8.20
C ALA A 105 -2.81 9.40 9.64
N ALA A 106 -4.06 9.06 9.96
CA ALA A 106 -4.59 9.23 11.31
C ALA A 106 -3.85 8.36 12.34
N ALA A 107 -3.57 7.09 12.02
CA ALA A 107 -2.83 6.19 12.91
C ALA A 107 -1.39 6.71 13.15
N VAL A 108 -0.69 7.09 12.09
CA VAL A 108 0.68 7.64 12.20
C VAL A 108 0.67 8.95 13.00
N TRP A 109 -0.29 9.82 12.76
CA TRP A 109 -0.45 11.06 13.51
C TRP A 109 -0.66 10.81 15.00
N LEU A 110 -1.62 9.95 15.36
CA LEU A 110 -1.91 9.61 16.77
C LEU A 110 -0.65 9.09 17.47
N ARG A 111 0.06 8.16 16.86
CA ARG A 111 1.25 7.56 17.47
C ARG A 111 2.44 8.52 17.51
N ALA A 112 2.57 9.44 16.54
CA ALA A 112 3.62 10.45 16.52
C ALA A 112 3.43 11.53 17.58
N THR A 113 2.16 11.87 17.87
CA THR A 113 1.82 12.89 18.90
C THR A 113 1.82 12.34 20.31
N ASP A 114 1.56 11.04 20.47
CA ASP A 114 1.56 10.34 21.75
C ASP A 114 2.45 9.09 21.69
N PRO A 115 3.75 9.21 22.00
CA PRO A 115 4.65 8.06 22.05
C PRO A 115 4.33 7.01 23.11
N ALA A 116 3.55 7.35 24.12
CA ALA A 116 3.14 6.44 25.20
C ALA A 116 1.80 5.75 24.94
N LEU A 117 1.13 6.08 23.83
CA LEU A 117 -0.22 5.61 23.47
C LEU A 117 -0.42 4.09 23.63
N ILE A 118 0.58 3.29 23.28
CA ILE A 118 0.48 1.83 23.41
C ILE A 118 0.69 1.37 24.85
N SER A 119 1.59 1.99 25.60
CA SER A 119 1.92 1.61 26.98
C SER A 119 0.87 2.10 27.99
N GLU A 120 0.36 3.30 27.83
CA GLU A 120 -0.63 3.88 28.74
C GLU A 120 -2.04 3.27 28.57
N GLY A 121 -2.35 2.74 27.40
CA GLY A 121 -3.66 2.13 27.15
C GLY A 121 -4.77 3.15 26.92
N GLY A 122 -6.00 2.75 27.25
CA GLY A 122 -7.15 3.64 27.14
C GLY A 122 -7.79 3.74 25.76
N ALA A 123 -8.65 4.75 25.57
CA ALA A 123 -9.46 4.91 24.36
C ALA A 123 -8.62 5.19 23.10
N LEU A 124 -7.54 5.96 23.23
CA LEU A 124 -6.65 6.27 22.10
C LEU A 124 -5.93 5.03 21.57
N ARG A 125 -5.50 4.11 22.47
CA ARG A 125 -4.94 2.83 22.07
C ARG A 125 -5.96 2.00 21.28
N VAL A 126 -7.20 1.92 21.74
CA VAL A 126 -8.28 1.19 21.03
C VAL A 126 -8.53 1.82 19.66
N LEU A 127 -8.59 3.14 19.57
CA LEU A 127 -8.73 3.86 18.31
C LEU A 127 -7.58 3.55 17.35
N TYR A 128 -6.34 3.61 17.82
CA TYR A 128 -5.16 3.31 17.02
C TYR A 128 -5.18 1.88 16.47
N LEU A 129 -5.47 0.90 17.32
CA LEU A 129 -5.59 -0.51 16.91
C LEU A 129 -6.75 -0.69 15.91
N GLY A 130 -7.87 0.00 16.12
CA GLY A 130 -9.01 0.00 15.21
C GLY A 130 -8.66 0.59 13.83
N LEU A 131 -7.89 1.69 13.79
CA LEU A 131 -7.41 2.29 12.54
C LEU A 131 -6.50 1.32 11.77
N LEU A 132 -5.57 0.66 12.44
CA LEU A 132 -4.70 -0.34 11.82
C LEU A 132 -5.48 -1.56 11.32
N GLY A 133 -6.48 -2.03 12.07
CA GLY A 133 -7.41 -3.08 11.64
C GLY A 133 -8.20 -2.67 10.40
N ALA A 134 -8.71 -1.43 10.36
CA ALA A 134 -9.40 -0.87 9.20
C ALA A 134 -8.47 -0.76 7.97
N MET A 135 -7.21 -0.36 8.17
CA MET A 135 -6.20 -0.37 7.10
C MET A 135 -6.04 -1.78 6.54
N MET A 136 -5.91 -2.79 7.38
CA MET A 136 -5.75 -4.18 6.95
C MET A 136 -6.97 -4.67 6.17
N ALA A 137 -8.18 -4.37 6.63
CA ALA A 137 -9.40 -4.69 5.90
C ALA A 137 -9.44 -4.04 4.50
N CYS A 138 -9.06 -2.75 4.41
CA CYS A 138 -8.95 -2.06 3.12
C CYS A 138 -7.90 -2.72 2.22
N ALA A 139 -6.73 -3.10 2.75
CA ALA A 139 -5.67 -3.75 1.97
C ALA A 139 -6.12 -5.11 1.42
N VAL A 140 -6.77 -5.94 2.24
CA VAL A 140 -7.32 -7.24 1.81
C VAL A 140 -8.36 -7.06 0.70
N LEU A 141 -9.28 -6.10 0.85
CA LEU A 141 -10.28 -5.81 -0.17
C LEU A 141 -9.65 -5.28 -1.47
N LEU A 142 -8.62 -4.42 -1.38
CA LEU A 142 -7.86 -3.94 -2.53
C LEU A 142 -7.18 -5.09 -3.28
N GLY A 143 -6.58 -6.05 -2.55
CA GLY A 143 -6.00 -7.26 -3.11
C GLY A 143 -7.05 -8.12 -3.82
N HIS A 144 -8.21 -8.34 -3.19
CA HIS A 144 -9.32 -9.08 -3.78
C HIS A 144 -9.82 -8.46 -5.10
N TYR A 145 -10.07 -7.14 -5.11
CA TYR A 145 -10.47 -6.45 -6.35
C TYR A 145 -9.35 -6.39 -7.37
N GLY A 146 -8.08 -6.35 -6.93
CA GLY A 146 -6.93 -6.46 -7.81
C GLY A 146 -6.88 -7.80 -8.54
N ALA A 147 -7.06 -8.90 -7.81
CA ALA A 147 -7.13 -10.25 -8.37
C ALA A 147 -8.28 -10.39 -9.38
N LYS A 148 -9.47 -9.86 -9.08
CA LYS A 148 -10.60 -9.85 -10.03
C LYS A 148 -10.26 -9.15 -11.33
N LEU A 149 -9.54 -8.04 -11.31
CA LEU A 149 -9.12 -7.35 -12.53
C LEU A 149 -8.13 -8.16 -13.36
N VAL A 150 -7.23 -8.91 -12.73
CA VAL A 150 -6.23 -9.71 -13.43
C VAL A 150 -6.82 -10.99 -14.01
N PHE A 151 -7.67 -11.68 -13.24
CA PHE A 151 -8.15 -13.03 -13.62
C PHE A 151 -9.53 -13.05 -14.28
N GLN A 152 -10.40 -12.08 -14.02
CA GLN A 152 -11.80 -12.10 -14.46
C GLN A 152 -12.16 -10.96 -15.43
N TRP A 153 -11.25 -10.00 -15.66
CA TRP A 153 -11.52 -8.96 -16.65
C TRP A 153 -11.53 -9.58 -18.03
N PRO A 154 -12.59 -9.37 -18.85
CA PRO A 154 -12.62 -9.90 -20.20
C PRO A 154 -11.40 -9.41 -20.97
N LYS A 155 -10.55 -10.35 -21.39
CA LYS A 155 -9.50 -10.03 -22.37
C LYS A 155 -10.24 -9.60 -23.63
N HIS A 156 -10.31 -8.30 -23.87
CA HIS A 156 -10.96 -7.79 -25.06
C HIS A 156 -10.27 -8.38 -26.28
N ARG A 157 -11.07 -9.16 -26.99
CA ARG A 157 -11.05 -9.51 -28.38
C ARG A 157 -10.17 -8.57 -29.19
N SER A 158 -9.06 -9.11 -29.63
CA SER A 158 -8.34 -8.66 -30.83
C SER A 158 -9.26 -8.79 -32.03
#